data_e7246d8927c6e2c9e60af7790f916f46
#
_entry.id   e7246d8927c6e2c9e60af7790f916f46
#
_cell.length_a   1.000
_cell.length_b   1.000
_cell.length_c   1.000
_cell.angle_alpha   90.00
_cell.angle_beta   90.00
_cell.angle_gamma   90.00
#
_symmetry.space_group_name_H-M   'P 1'
#
loop_
_entity.id
_entity.type
_entity.pdbx_description
1 polymer ?
#
loop_
_entity_poly.entity_id
_entity_poly.type
_entity_poly.pdbx_seq_one_letter_code
_entity_poly.pdbx_strand_id
1 'polypeptide(L)'
;MMSILGIEVGGTKLQLGIGAGDGSGFVAFERRDIDIAKGAAGILTQIEHTGHELVAAHPVQRVGIGFGGPVDSTLGRVIKSIQVAGWDDVPLAAWCEEKFGVPAVLGNDCDCAALAEASFGAGKDSRTVFYVTVGTGVGGGLVIDGKLHGKGRPAVAEIGQLRPGINADTPAATVESYAAGPGIVAAVMRCLETSDDEVAKHELRHWQREESALNAKAVADLAASGNSIAQSAIHQATCVLGWAIAQVITLTAADVVVI
;
A
#
# COMPACT_ATOMS: atom_id res chain seq x y z
N MET A 1 -8.66 -19.75 21.84
CA MET A 1 -8.25 -19.34 20.46
C MET A 1 -7.39 -18.09 20.63
N MET A 2 -6.28 -18.00 19.91
CA MET A 2 -5.43 -16.82 20.00
C MET A 2 -6.17 -15.61 19.41
N SER A 3 -6.16 -14.46 20.08
CA SER A 3 -6.77 -13.23 19.60
C SER A 3 -5.68 -12.17 19.45
N ILE A 4 -5.68 -11.48 18.30
CA ILE A 4 -4.64 -10.54 17.90
C ILE A 4 -5.29 -9.21 17.55
N LEU A 5 -4.72 -8.10 18.02
CA LEU A 5 -5.00 -6.77 17.49
C LEU A 5 -4.10 -6.52 16.27
N GLY A 6 -4.70 -6.43 15.10
CA GLY A 6 -4.04 -5.96 13.88
C GLY A 6 -4.19 -4.44 13.77
N ILE A 7 -3.10 -3.73 13.47
CA ILE A 7 -3.08 -2.28 13.24
C ILE A 7 -2.43 -2.03 11.89
N GLU A 8 -3.12 -1.32 11.00
CA GLU A 8 -2.55 -0.85 9.73
C GLU A 8 -2.50 0.68 9.74
N VAL A 9 -1.29 1.21 9.58
CA VAL A 9 -1.03 2.66 9.52
C VAL A 9 -0.65 3.01 8.09
N GLY A 10 -1.59 3.50 7.32
CA GLY A 10 -1.36 4.03 5.96
C GLY A 10 -1.13 5.55 5.96
N GLY A 11 -1.02 6.14 4.78
CA GLY A 11 -0.86 7.60 4.64
C GLY A 11 -2.15 8.40 4.85
N THR A 12 -3.32 7.79 4.65
CA THR A 12 -4.64 8.45 4.72
C THR A 12 -5.63 7.73 5.62
N LYS A 13 -5.36 6.47 5.94
CA LYS A 13 -6.25 5.59 6.70
C LYS A 13 -5.48 4.87 7.79
N LEU A 14 -6.12 4.75 8.94
CA LEU A 14 -5.75 3.90 10.05
C LEU A 14 -6.83 2.82 10.19
N GLN A 15 -6.42 1.56 10.26
CA GLN A 15 -7.33 0.44 10.43
C GLN A 15 -6.89 -0.40 11.64
N LEU A 16 -7.85 -0.78 12.47
CA LEU A 16 -7.62 -1.67 13.60
C LEU A 16 -8.63 -2.82 13.54
N GLY A 17 -8.17 -4.05 13.75
CA GLY A 17 -9.04 -5.21 13.71
C GLY A 17 -8.63 -6.25 14.73
N ILE A 18 -9.64 -6.93 15.31
CA ILE A 18 -9.43 -8.08 16.19
C ILE A 18 -9.74 -9.35 15.40
N GLY A 19 -8.82 -10.29 15.39
CA GLY A 19 -8.96 -11.58 14.69
C GLY A 19 -8.08 -12.67 15.28
N ALA A 20 -8.27 -13.90 14.80
CA ALA A 20 -7.50 -15.06 15.26
C ALA A 20 -6.09 -15.14 14.63
N GLY A 21 -5.84 -14.43 13.55
CA GLY A 21 -4.58 -14.49 12.79
C GLY A 21 -4.39 -15.80 12.01
N ASP A 22 -5.48 -16.45 11.65
CA ASP A 22 -5.54 -17.74 10.96
C ASP A 22 -6.19 -17.65 9.55
N GLY A 23 -6.36 -16.42 9.04
CA GLY A 23 -7.04 -16.15 7.77
C GLY A 23 -8.56 -16.06 7.88
N SER A 24 -9.15 -16.25 9.06
CA SER A 24 -10.57 -16.00 9.30
C SER A 24 -10.86 -14.49 9.36
N GLY A 25 -12.14 -14.14 9.26
CA GLY A 25 -12.57 -12.73 9.32
C GLY A 25 -12.31 -12.07 10.68
N PHE A 26 -12.44 -10.76 10.70
CA PHE A 26 -12.36 -9.97 11.93
C PHE A 26 -13.58 -10.20 12.83
N VAL A 27 -13.34 -10.26 14.14
CA VAL A 27 -14.38 -10.25 15.18
C VAL A 27 -14.89 -8.82 15.42
N ALA A 28 -13.96 -7.85 15.33
CA ALA A 28 -14.24 -6.42 15.39
C ALA A 28 -13.28 -5.68 14.44
N PHE A 29 -13.77 -4.60 13.83
CA PHE A 29 -12.98 -3.82 12.87
C PHE A 29 -13.37 -2.35 12.92
N GLU A 30 -12.38 -1.49 12.98
CA GLU A 30 -12.53 -0.04 12.98
C GLU A 30 -11.62 0.60 11.92
N ARG A 31 -12.15 1.61 11.23
CA ARG A 31 -11.41 2.41 10.25
C ARG A 31 -11.55 3.88 10.58
N ARG A 32 -10.44 4.59 10.57
CA ARG A 32 -10.36 6.03 10.83
C ARG A 32 -9.65 6.75 9.69
N ASP A 33 -10.06 7.96 9.41
CA ASP A 33 -9.30 8.86 8.54
C ASP A 33 -8.16 9.49 9.33
N ILE A 34 -7.01 9.63 8.68
CA ILE A 34 -5.84 10.27 9.26
C ILE A 34 -5.88 11.75 8.94
N ASP A 35 -5.77 12.58 9.98
CA ASP A 35 -5.50 14.00 9.85
C ASP A 35 -3.98 14.22 9.78
N ILE A 36 -3.46 14.37 8.56
CA ILE A 36 -2.02 14.53 8.30
C ILE A 36 -1.44 15.75 9.06
N ALA A 37 -2.23 16.79 9.28
CA ALA A 37 -1.77 17.99 9.98
C ALA A 37 -1.44 17.71 11.46
N LYS A 38 -1.99 16.67 12.05
CA LYS A 38 -1.69 16.24 13.43
C LYS A 38 -0.43 15.36 13.54
N GLY A 39 0.15 14.97 12.42
CA GLY A 39 1.36 14.16 12.37
C GLY A 39 1.23 12.80 13.05
N ALA A 40 2.36 12.19 13.34
CA ALA A 40 2.43 10.91 14.06
C ALA A 40 1.72 10.93 15.42
N ALA A 41 1.80 12.03 16.17
CA ALA A 41 1.17 12.17 17.48
C ALA A 41 -0.37 12.01 17.40
N GLY A 42 -1.00 12.57 16.36
CA GLY A 42 -2.43 12.39 16.13
C GLY A 42 -2.81 10.94 15.83
N ILE A 43 -1.98 10.24 15.04
CA ILE A 43 -2.19 8.83 14.72
C ILE A 43 -2.01 7.94 15.96
N LEU A 44 -0.95 8.17 16.75
CA LEU A 44 -0.70 7.45 18.00
C LEU A 44 -1.89 7.62 18.97
N THR A 45 -2.45 8.83 19.09
CA THR A 45 -3.64 9.08 19.90
C THR A 45 -4.85 8.28 19.40
N GLN A 46 -5.06 8.20 18.08
CA GLN A 46 -6.13 7.39 17.49
C GLN A 46 -5.92 5.89 17.74
N ILE A 47 -4.68 5.38 17.60
CA ILE A 47 -4.34 3.99 17.89
C ILE A 47 -4.64 3.66 19.36
N GLU A 48 -4.18 4.49 20.29
CA GLU A 48 -4.39 4.30 21.73
C GLU A 48 -5.88 4.24 22.08
N HIS A 49 -6.65 5.25 21.66
CA HIS A 49 -8.06 5.36 21.96
C HIS A 49 -8.85 4.19 21.36
N THR A 50 -8.79 4.00 20.05
CA THR A 50 -9.54 2.94 19.35
C THR A 50 -9.07 1.54 19.75
N GLY A 51 -7.75 1.37 19.95
CA GLY A 51 -7.18 0.10 20.39
C GLY A 51 -7.65 -0.30 21.79
N HIS A 52 -7.69 0.63 22.74
CA HIS A 52 -8.22 0.34 24.09
C HIS A 52 -9.69 -0.03 24.07
N GLU A 53 -10.52 0.64 23.28
CA GLU A 53 -11.93 0.27 23.12
C GLU A 53 -12.11 -1.16 22.60
N LEU A 54 -11.34 -1.52 21.55
CA LEU A 54 -11.38 -2.85 20.97
C LEU A 54 -10.87 -3.94 21.94
N VAL A 55 -9.75 -3.70 22.62
CA VAL A 55 -9.12 -4.66 23.55
C VAL A 55 -9.94 -4.83 24.81
N ALA A 56 -10.64 -3.79 25.29
CA ALA A 56 -11.56 -3.90 26.44
C ALA A 56 -12.75 -4.83 26.13
N ALA A 57 -13.26 -4.78 24.90
CA ALA A 57 -14.35 -5.64 24.46
C ALA A 57 -13.87 -7.05 24.06
N HIS A 58 -12.66 -7.16 23.53
CA HIS A 58 -12.07 -8.39 22.99
C HIS A 58 -10.61 -8.53 23.44
N PRO A 59 -10.33 -9.17 24.61
CA PRO A 59 -8.96 -9.33 25.10
C PRO A 59 -8.05 -10.03 24.10
N VAL A 60 -6.85 -9.48 23.90
CA VAL A 60 -5.86 -9.97 22.93
C VAL A 60 -4.59 -10.48 23.61
N GLN A 61 -3.82 -11.32 22.93
CA GLN A 61 -2.54 -11.82 23.38
C GLN A 61 -1.34 -11.22 22.66
N ARG A 62 -1.56 -10.56 21.50
CA ARG A 62 -0.50 -9.98 20.68
C ARG A 62 -1.03 -8.78 19.89
N VAL A 63 -0.09 -7.94 19.45
CA VAL A 63 -0.36 -6.86 18.48
C VAL A 63 0.50 -7.10 17.24
N GLY A 64 -0.10 -7.02 16.05
CA GLY A 64 0.59 -7.00 14.76
C GLY A 64 0.39 -5.65 14.09
N ILE A 65 1.47 -5.00 13.65
CA ILE A 65 1.42 -3.65 13.08
C ILE A 65 1.97 -3.70 11.65
N GLY A 66 1.18 -3.25 10.67
CA GLY A 66 1.60 -2.94 9.31
C GLY A 66 1.75 -1.43 9.15
N PHE A 67 2.88 -0.95 8.68
CA PHE A 67 3.16 0.47 8.51
C PHE A 67 3.49 0.80 7.04
N GLY A 68 2.81 1.79 6.48
CA GLY A 68 3.00 2.27 5.11
C GLY A 68 4.25 3.12 4.95
N GLY A 69 5.40 2.50 5.00
CA GLY A 69 6.70 3.14 4.85
C GLY A 69 7.85 2.25 5.33
N PRO A 70 9.11 2.73 5.27
CA PRO A 70 10.27 1.96 5.68
C PRO A 70 10.29 1.75 7.19
N VAL A 71 10.46 0.49 7.60
CA VAL A 71 10.55 0.06 9.00
C VAL A 71 11.77 -0.83 9.24
N ASP A 72 12.32 -0.79 10.44
CA ASP A 72 13.19 -1.83 10.98
C ASP A 72 12.33 -2.82 11.76
N SER A 73 11.92 -3.91 11.11
CA SER A 73 11.09 -4.94 11.72
C SER A 73 11.83 -5.75 12.82
N THR A 74 13.16 -5.70 12.86
CA THR A 74 13.96 -6.37 13.88
C THR A 74 13.95 -5.59 15.18
N LEU A 75 14.06 -4.25 15.09
CA LEU A 75 14.01 -3.35 16.23
C LEU A 75 12.59 -2.85 16.55
N GLY A 76 11.59 -3.17 15.71
CA GLY A 76 10.21 -2.72 15.88
C GLY A 76 10.05 -1.20 15.76
N ARG A 77 10.83 -0.57 14.86
CA ARG A 77 10.89 0.89 14.71
C ARG A 77 10.47 1.34 13.32
N VAL A 78 9.70 2.40 13.26
CA VAL A 78 9.49 3.14 12.00
C VAL A 78 10.76 3.94 11.73
N ILE A 79 11.34 3.81 10.52
CA ILE A 79 12.54 4.57 10.14
C ILE A 79 12.14 6.01 9.84
N LYS A 80 11.14 6.19 8.97
CA LYS A 80 10.54 7.50 8.67
C LYS A 80 9.23 7.32 7.89
N SER A 81 8.45 8.40 7.78
CA SER A 81 7.37 8.51 6.81
C SER A 81 7.61 9.70 5.88
N ILE A 82 7.29 9.51 4.58
CA ILE A 82 7.35 10.59 3.57
C ILE A 82 6.03 11.36 3.57
N GLN A 83 4.93 10.73 4.01
CA GLN A 83 3.58 11.27 3.92
C GLN A 83 3.14 12.02 5.17
N VAL A 84 3.59 11.59 6.34
CA VAL A 84 3.17 12.12 7.65
C VAL A 84 4.39 12.45 8.50
N ALA A 85 4.49 13.68 8.98
CA ALA A 85 5.59 14.12 9.82
C ALA A 85 5.59 13.47 11.22
N GLY A 86 6.77 13.36 11.83
CA GLY A 86 6.93 12.89 13.21
C GLY A 86 7.15 11.40 13.38
N TRP A 87 7.38 10.66 12.29
CA TRP A 87 7.68 9.23 12.31
C TRP A 87 9.19 8.89 12.23
N ASP A 88 10.06 9.87 12.52
CA ASP A 88 11.50 9.63 12.45
C ASP A 88 11.96 8.79 13.64
N ASP A 89 12.44 7.59 13.39
CA ASP A 89 12.99 6.63 14.36
C ASP A 89 12.05 6.31 15.55
N VAL A 90 10.74 6.15 15.30
CA VAL A 90 9.73 5.90 16.34
C VAL A 90 9.69 4.42 16.71
N PRO A 91 9.86 4.02 17.99
CA PRO A 91 9.81 2.63 18.43
C PRO A 91 8.36 2.14 18.59
N LEU A 92 7.64 2.02 17.45
CA LEU A 92 6.18 1.81 17.43
C LEU A 92 5.76 0.48 18.07
N ALA A 93 6.55 -0.60 17.89
CA ALA A 93 6.25 -1.88 18.53
C ALA A 93 6.32 -1.78 20.04
N ALA A 94 7.43 -1.23 20.60
CA ALA A 94 7.58 -1.05 22.04
C ALA A 94 6.53 -0.10 22.64
N TRP A 95 6.16 0.94 21.89
CA TRP A 95 5.07 1.83 22.29
C TRP A 95 3.73 1.09 22.38
N CYS A 96 3.40 0.22 21.41
CA CYS A 96 2.20 -0.61 21.46
C CYS A 96 2.25 -1.64 22.61
N GLU A 97 3.41 -2.23 22.89
CA GLU A 97 3.58 -3.14 24.04
C GLU A 97 3.28 -2.43 25.35
N GLU A 98 3.79 -1.21 25.53
CA GLU A 98 3.51 -0.38 26.72
C GLU A 98 2.00 -0.09 26.85
N LYS A 99 1.34 0.29 25.74
CA LYS A 99 -0.07 0.69 25.75
C LYS A 99 -1.04 -0.47 25.95
N PHE A 100 -0.77 -1.62 25.35
CA PHE A 100 -1.71 -2.75 25.35
C PHE A 100 -1.30 -3.90 26.29
N GLY A 101 -0.10 -3.86 26.87
CA GLY A 101 0.37 -4.84 27.84
C GLY A 101 0.64 -6.24 27.27
N VAL A 102 0.79 -6.37 25.95
CA VAL A 102 1.03 -7.62 25.24
C VAL A 102 2.15 -7.45 24.19
N PRO A 103 2.87 -8.52 23.82
CA PRO A 103 3.92 -8.42 22.81
C PRO A 103 3.42 -7.87 21.47
N ALA A 104 4.21 -7.00 20.85
CA ALA A 104 3.91 -6.39 19.56
C ALA A 104 5.02 -6.64 18.52
N VAL A 105 4.65 -6.75 17.25
CA VAL A 105 5.56 -6.84 16.12
C VAL A 105 5.19 -5.82 15.06
N LEU A 106 6.22 -5.28 14.37
CA LEU A 106 6.07 -4.29 13.31
C LEU A 106 6.61 -4.84 12.00
N GLY A 107 5.86 -4.67 10.91
CA GLY A 107 6.28 -4.94 9.54
C GLY A 107 5.92 -3.77 8.62
N ASN A 108 6.50 -3.75 7.43
CA ASN A 108 5.98 -2.92 6.35
C ASN A 108 4.60 -3.44 5.91
N ASP A 109 3.70 -2.57 5.48
CA ASP A 109 2.32 -2.93 5.07
C ASP A 109 2.29 -3.92 3.90
N CYS A 110 3.12 -3.71 2.86
CA CYS A 110 3.22 -4.62 1.72
C CYS A 110 3.81 -5.98 2.12
N ASP A 111 4.80 -6.01 3.02
CA ASP A 111 5.36 -7.26 3.57
C ASP A 111 4.30 -8.04 4.36
N CYS A 112 3.50 -7.35 5.17
CA CYS A 112 2.39 -7.96 5.90
C CYS A 112 1.34 -8.53 4.95
N ALA A 113 0.97 -7.79 3.90
CA ALA A 113 0.04 -8.25 2.88
C ALA A 113 0.58 -9.45 2.09
N ALA A 114 1.86 -9.40 1.68
CA ALA A 114 2.52 -10.52 1.00
C ALA A 114 2.50 -11.80 1.84
N LEU A 115 2.81 -11.68 3.14
CA LEU A 115 2.78 -12.82 4.05
C LEU A 115 1.36 -13.35 4.26
N ALA A 116 0.35 -12.48 4.33
CA ALA A 116 -1.05 -12.87 4.43
C ALA A 116 -1.52 -13.61 3.17
N GLU A 117 -1.21 -13.09 1.99
CA GLU A 117 -1.55 -13.73 0.71
C GLU A 117 -0.85 -15.08 0.53
N ALA A 118 0.42 -15.19 0.91
CA ALA A 118 1.15 -16.46 0.86
C ALA A 118 0.64 -17.50 1.88
N SER A 119 0.09 -17.03 3.02
CA SER A 119 -0.37 -17.93 4.08
C SER A 119 -1.84 -18.35 3.92
N PHE A 120 -2.69 -17.41 3.48
CA PHE A 120 -4.15 -17.56 3.56
C PHE A 120 -4.88 -17.19 2.26
N GLY A 121 -4.22 -16.43 1.36
CA GLY A 121 -4.82 -15.88 0.15
C GLY A 121 -4.50 -16.66 -1.12
N ALA A 122 -4.40 -15.93 -2.22
CA ALA A 122 -4.18 -16.47 -3.57
C ALA A 122 -2.79 -17.12 -3.75
N GLY A 123 -1.82 -16.78 -2.90
CA GLY A 123 -0.48 -17.36 -2.88
C GLY A 123 -0.34 -18.62 -2.02
N LYS A 124 -1.42 -19.07 -1.35
CA LYS A 124 -1.38 -20.25 -0.52
C LYS A 124 -0.92 -21.47 -1.33
N ASP A 125 -0.10 -22.31 -0.70
CA ASP A 125 0.50 -23.52 -1.29
C ASP A 125 1.54 -23.26 -2.40
N SER A 126 1.87 -22.01 -2.69
CA SER A 126 2.97 -21.61 -3.59
C SER A 126 4.26 -21.43 -2.81
N ARG A 127 5.37 -21.83 -3.42
CA ARG A 127 6.70 -21.74 -2.79
C ARG A 127 7.21 -20.29 -2.79
N THR A 128 7.04 -19.61 -3.94
CA THR A 128 7.51 -18.24 -4.17
C THR A 128 6.34 -17.38 -4.56
N VAL A 129 5.95 -16.46 -3.68
CA VAL A 129 4.83 -15.53 -3.86
C VAL A 129 5.39 -14.11 -3.93
N PHE A 130 5.07 -13.39 -5.01
CA PHE A 130 5.31 -11.96 -5.09
C PHE A 130 3.99 -11.21 -5.01
N TYR A 131 3.86 -10.34 -4.02
CA TYR A 131 2.70 -9.48 -3.84
C TYR A 131 2.98 -8.09 -4.44
N VAL A 132 1.99 -7.51 -5.08
CA VAL A 132 2.03 -6.15 -5.63
C VAL A 132 0.81 -5.38 -5.14
N THR A 133 1.02 -4.20 -4.60
CA THR A 133 -0.08 -3.26 -4.33
C THR A 133 0.01 -2.06 -5.25
N VAL A 134 -1.15 -1.61 -5.74
CA VAL A 134 -1.29 -0.41 -6.57
C VAL A 134 -2.35 0.49 -5.95
N GLY A 135 -1.91 1.63 -5.44
CA GLY A 135 -2.76 2.61 -4.75
C GLY A 135 -2.23 4.02 -4.91
N THR A 136 -2.01 4.72 -3.81
CA THR A 136 -1.31 6.01 -3.78
C THR A 136 0.14 5.87 -4.23
N GLY A 137 0.75 4.70 -3.97
CA GLY A 137 2.04 4.28 -4.49
C GLY A 137 1.94 2.90 -5.16
N VAL A 138 3.08 2.34 -5.54
CA VAL A 138 3.24 0.95 -5.98
C VAL A 138 4.28 0.28 -5.08
N GLY A 139 3.85 -0.70 -4.32
CA GLY A 139 4.71 -1.47 -3.43
C GLY A 139 4.71 -2.95 -3.77
N GLY A 140 5.58 -3.71 -3.11
CA GLY A 140 5.63 -5.16 -3.25
C GLY A 140 6.15 -5.85 -2.00
N GLY A 141 5.98 -7.17 -1.97
CA GLY A 141 6.53 -8.05 -0.94
C GLY A 141 6.84 -9.42 -1.53
N LEU A 142 7.92 -10.02 -1.10
CA LEU A 142 8.37 -11.33 -1.59
C LEU A 142 8.39 -12.36 -0.46
N VAL A 143 7.68 -13.45 -0.65
CA VAL A 143 7.65 -14.59 0.28
C VAL A 143 8.23 -15.81 -0.41
N ILE A 144 9.20 -16.48 0.22
CA ILE A 144 9.83 -17.69 -0.26
C ILE A 144 9.76 -18.75 0.86
N ASP A 145 9.28 -19.94 0.55
CA ASP A 145 9.11 -21.04 1.52
C ASP A 145 8.34 -20.59 2.79
N GLY A 146 7.27 -19.77 2.60
CA GLY A 146 6.44 -19.23 3.68
C GLY A 146 7.11 -18.18 4.55
N LYS A 147 8.24 -17.60 4.13
CA LYS A 147 8.99 -16.60 4.87
C LYS A 147 9.21 -15.33 4.03
N LEU A 148 9.05 -14.16 4.66
CA LEU A 148 9.41 -12.89 4.03
C LEU A 148 10.89 -12.90 3.63
N HIS A 149 11.14 -12.63 2.35
CA HIS A 149 12.50 -12.45 1.84
C HIS A 149 12.99 -11.05 2.19
N GLY A 150 14.23 -10.97 2.67
CA GLY A 150 14.86 -9.69 2.98
C GLY A 150 14.43 -9.03 4.29
N LYS A 151 13.89 -9.80 5.25
CA LYS A 151 13.58 -9.30 6.58
C LYS A 151 14.74 -8.46 7.15
N GLY A 152 14.43 -7.26 7.64
CA GLY A 152 15.43 -6.29 8.12
C GLY A 152 16.15 -5.50 7.00
N ARG A 153 15.72 -5.62 5.74
CA ARG A 153 16.22 -4.85 4.60
C ARG A 153 15.06 -4.10 3.93
N PRO A 154 14.81 -2.84 4.29
CA PRO A 154 13.59 -2.11 3.91
C PRO A 154 13.44 -1.79 2.42
N ALA A 155 14.45 -2.06 1.60
CA ALA A 155 14.42 -1.81 0.15
C ALA A 155 14.19 -3.07 -0.69
N VAL A 156 13.84 -4.20 -0.07
CA VAL A 156 13.55 -5.45 -0.79
C VAL A 156 12.15 -5.41 -1.38
N ALA A 157 12.00 -5.98 -2.59
CA ALA A 157 10.73 -6.09 -3.29
C ALA A 157 10.04 -4.76 -3.67
N GLU A 158 10.78 -3.65 -3.67
CA GLU A 158 10.31 -2.31 -4.06
C GLU A 158 10.07 -2.21 -5.57
N ILE A 159 9.09 -2.95 -6.08
CA ILE A 159 8.74 -3.02 -7.51
C ILE A 159 8.39 -1.64 -8.09
N GLY A 160 7.79 -0.77 -7.28
CA GLY A 160 7.45 0.60 -7.66
C GLY A 160 8.66 1.45 -8.02
N GLN A 161 9.86 1.11 -7.51
CA GLN A 161 11.11 1.85 -7.75
C GLN A 161 11.86 1.36 -8.99
N LEU A 162 11.41 0.30 -9.66
CA LEU A 162 11.97 -0.13 -10.93
C LEU A 162 11.79 0.97 -12.00
N ARG A 163 12.75 1.07 -12.90
CA ARG A 163 12.71 2.03 -14.02
C ARG A 163 12.27 1.30 -15.28
N PRO A 164 11.11 1.68 -15.88
CA PRO A 164 10.54 0.96 -17.01
C PRO A 164 11.27 1.26 -18.31
N GLY A 165 12.30 0.46 -18.63
CA GLY A 165 13.04 0.47 -19.89
C GLY A 165 14.26 1.38 -19.87
N ILE A 166 15.01 1.34 -21.01
CA ILE A 166 16.27 2.06 -21.17
C ILE A 166 16.11 3.58 -21.32
N ASN A 167 14.90 4.03 -21.65
CA ASN A 167 14.58 5.46 -21.82
C ASN A 167 14.10 6.11 -20.51
N ALA A 168 14.10 5.38 -19.41
CA ALA A 168 13.84 5.94 -18.09
C ALA A 168 15.10 6.65 -17.56
N ASP A 169 15.42 7.79 -18.17
CA ASP A 169 16.67 8.54 -18.02
C ASP A 169 16.71 9.45 -16.80
N THR A 170 15.59 9.63 -16.11
CA THR A 170 15.51 10.42 -14.88
C THR A 170 15.28 9.55 -13.64
N PRO A 171 15.81 9.95 -12.46
CA PRO A 171 15.53 9.24 -11.21
C PRO A 171 14.05 9.13 -10.87
N ALA A 172 13.25 10.08 -11.34
CA ALA A 172 11.80 10.14 -11.10
C ALA A 172 10.98 9.22 -12.02
N ALA A 173 11.57 8.69 -13.12
CA ALA A 173 10.88 7.79 -14.05
C ALA A 173 10.84 6.36 -13.47
N THR A 174 9.98 6.12 -12.51
CA THR A 174 9.79 4.83 -11.84
C THR A 174 8.44 4.21 -12.19
N VAL A 175 8.28 2.91 -11.99
CA VAL A 175 6.97 2.21 -12.15
C VAL A 175 5.87 2.93 -11.37
N GLU A 176 6.15 3.34 -10.14
CA GLU A 176 5.21 4.09 -9.31
C GLU A 176 4.78 5.41 -9.95
N SER A 177 5.71 6.16 -10.55
CA SER A 177 5.40 7.44 -11.19
C SER A 177 4.48 7.33 -12.41
N TYR A 178 4.34 6.13 -12.98
CA TYR A 178 3.44 5.85 -14.10
C TYR A 178 2.18 5.10 -13.67
N ALA A 179 2.30 4.13 -12.77
CA ALA A 179 1.24 3.16 -12.49
C ALA A 179 0.46 3.44 -11.20
N ALA A 180 0.99 4.25 -10.27
CA ALA A 180 0.24 4.67 -9.10
C ALA A 180 -0.88 5.66 -9.45
N GLY A 181 -1.87 5.81 -8.57
CA GLY A 181 -2.99 6.72 -8.76
C GLY A 181 -2.60 8.14 -9.21
N PRO A 182 -1.66 8.82 -8.52
CA PRO A 182 -1.14 10.12 -8.97
C PRO A 182 -0.47 10.09 -10.34
N GLY A 183 0.24 9.00 -10.68
CA GLY A 183 0.88 8.81 -11.98
C GLY A 183 -0.13 8.71 -13.12
N ILE A 184 -1.23 7.98 -12.91
CA ILE A 184 -2.34 7.87 -13.86
C ILE A 184 -2.98 9.25 -14.11
N VAL A 185 -3.24 10.01 -13.05
CA VAL A 185 -3.79 11.37 -13.18
C VAL A 185 -2.83 12.28 -13.95
N ALA A 186 -1.53 12.23 -13.64
CA ALA A 186 -0.52 12.99 -14.34
C ALA A 186 -0.43 12.61 -15.83
N ALA A 187 -0.62 11.34 -16.18
CA ALA A 187 -0.69 10.91 -17.57
C ALA A 187 -1.89 11.53 -18.31
N VAL A 188 -3.06 11.57 -17.69
CA VAL A 188 -4.24 12.27 -18.26
C VAL A 188 -3.93 13.73 -18.51
N MET A 189 -3.31 14.42 -17.56
CA MET A 189 -2.98 15.84 -17.69
C MET A 189 -2.02 16.10 -18.85
N ARG A 190 -1.02 15.26 -19.04
CA ARG A 190 -0.11 15.34 -20.19
C ARG A 190 -0.86 15.09 -21.53
N CYS A 191 -1.72 14.09 -21.57
CA CYS A 191 -2.49 13.78 -22.78
C CYS A 191 -3.51 14.86 -23.12
N LEU A 192 -4.07 15.57 -22.15
CA LEU A 192 -4.96 16.72 -22.37
C LEU A 192 -4.29 17.84 -23.18
N GLU A 193 -2.99 18.03 -23.05
CA GLU A 193 -2.23 19.07 -23.76
C GLU A 193 -1.96 18.67 -25.21
N THR A 194 -1.81 17.38 -25.50
CA THR A 194 -1.31 16.88 -26.78
C THR A 194 -2.34 16.15 -27.64
N SER A 195 -3.49 15.74 -27.08
CA SER A 195 -4.53 15.03 -27.80
C SER A 195 -5.29 15.94 -28.77
N ASP A 196 -5.70 15.41 -29.91
CA ASP A 196 -6.60 16.08 -30.86
C ASP A 196 -8.08 15.75 -30.61
N ASP A 197 -8.39 14.88 -29.63
CA ASP A 197 -9.76 14.47 -29.29
C ASP A 197 -10.45 15.53 -28.41
N GLU A 198 -11.10 16.48 -29.04
CA GLU A 198 -11.79 17.57 -28.35
C GLU A 198 -13.01 17.09 -27.53
N VAL A 199 -13.62 15.97 -27.88
CA VAL A 199 -14.74 15.39 -27.13
C VAL A 199 -14.22 14.85 -25.80
N ALA A 200 -13.18 14.03 -25.84
CA ALA A 200 -12.54 13.49 -24.63
C ALA A 200 -12.00 14.60 -23.72
N LYS A 201 -11.38 15.64 -24.30
CA LYS A 201 -10.94 16.82 -23.55
C LYS A 201 -12.09 17.55 -22.87
N HIS A 202 -13.22 17.71 -23.56
CA HIS A 202 -14.39 18.40 -23.01
C HIS A 202 -14.97 17.64 -21.81
N GLU A 203 -15.10 16.33 -21.90
CA GLU A 203 -15.57 15.47 -20.79
C GLU A 203 -14.67 15.58 -19.57
N LEU A 204 -13.34 15.49 -19.75
CA LEU A 204 -12.37 15.62 -18.66
C LEU A 204 -12.39 17.01 -18.00
N ARG A 205 -12.50 18.09 -18.81
CA ARG A 205 -12.62 19.46 -18.29
C ARG A 205 -13.95 19.69 -17.58
N HIS A 206 -15.02 19.04 -18.01
CA HIS A 206 -16.32 19.06 -17.34
C HIS A 206 -16.22 18.41 -15.97
N TRP A 207 -15.64 17.20 -15.91
CA TRP A 207 -15.37 16.52 -14.63
C TRP A 207 -14.60 17.40 -13.63
N GLN A 208 -13.51 18.03 -14.07
CA GLN A 208 -12.71 18.90 -13.23
C GLN A 208 -13.47 20.09 -12.65
N ARG A 209 -14.50 20.58 -13.34
CA ARG A 209 -15.30 21.73 -12.90
C ARG A 209 -16.42 21.36 -11.92
N GLU A 210 -17.00 20.18 -12.06
CA GLU A 210 -18.25 19.84 -11.36
C GLU A 210 -18.05 18.90 -10.17
N GLU A 211 -17.05 18.03 -10.19
CA GLU A 211 -17.03 16.92 -9.24
C GLU A 211 -15.86 16.91 -8.25
N SER A 212 -14.90 17.77 -8.32
CA SER A 212 -13.69 17.76 -7.50
C SER A 212 -12.40 17.40 -8.24
N ALA A 213 -11.29 17.31 -7.53
CA ALA A 213 -10.00 16.94 -8.10
C ALA A 213 -10.04 15.56 -8.78
N LEU A 214 -9.58 15.48 -10.02
CA LEU A 214 -9.47 14.23 -10.77
C LEU A 214 -8.60 13.23 -9.97
N ASN A 215 -9.11 12.02 -9.81
CA ASN A 215 -8.41 10.93 -9.14
C ASN A 215 -8.42 9.67 -10.02
N ALA A 216 -7.62 8.66 -9.65
CA ALA A 216 -7.47 7.45 -10.46
C ALA A 216 -8.80 6.69 -10.68
N LYS A 217 -9.72 6.71 -9.69
CA LYS A 217 -11.04 6.11 -9.84
C LYS A 217 -11.85 6.82 -10.92
N ALA A 218 -11.89 8.14 -10.90
CA ALA A 218 -12.56 8.94 -11.92
C ALA A 218 -11.98 8.69 -13.32
N VAL A 219 -10.65 8.57 -13.42
CA VAL A 219 -10.00 8.21 -14.70
C VAL A 219 -10.41 6.82 -15.15
N ALA A 220 -10.51 5.84 -14.27
CA ALA A 220 -10.95 4.49 -14.60
C ALA A 220 -12.43 4.48 -15.07
N ASP A 221 -13.30 5.22 -14.40
CA ASP A 221 -14.72 5.34 -14.78
C ASP A 221 -14.88 6.02 -16.16
N LEU A 222 -14.12 7.08 -16.43
CA LEU A 222 -14.07 7.74 -17.74
C LEU A 222 -13.51 6.83 -18.85
N ALA A 223 -12.47 6.07 -18.56
CA ALA A 223 -11.92 5.10 -19.51
C ALA A 223 -12.94 4.00 -19.85
N ALA A 224 -13.68 3.52 -18.85
CA ALA A 224 -14.75 2.54 -19.03
C ALA A 224 -15.91 3.09 -19.86
N SER A 225 -16.20 4.39 -19.77
CA SER A 225 -17.22 5.07 -20.60
C SER A 225 -16.75 5.42 -22.02
N GLY A 226 -15.49 5.14 -22.36
CA GLY A 226 -14.96 5.30 -23.73
C GLY A 226 -14.10 6.53 -23.95
N ASN A 227 -13.78 7.33 -22.92
CA ASN A 227 -12.91 8.49 -23.04
C ASN A 227 -11.50 8.06 -23.47
N SER A 228 -11.07 8.46 -24.65
CA SER A 228 -9.82 8.02 -25.30
C SER A 228 -8.56 8.45 -24.54
N ILE A 229 -8.58 9.61 -23.91
CA ILE A 229 -7.44 10.14 -23.10
C ILE A 229 -7.30 9.31 -21.81
N ALA A 230 -8.42 9.05 -21.13
CA ALA A 230 -8.43 8.22 -19.93
C ALA A 230 -8.00 6.77 -20.26
N GLN A 231 -8.46 6.21 -21.37
CA GLN A 231 -8.03 4.88 -21.85
C GLN A 231 -6.54 4.83 -22.12
N SER A 232 -5.97 5.86 -22.76
CA SER A 232 -4.52 5.94 -23.02
C SER A 232 -3.71 5.99 -21.73
N ALA A 233 -4.16 6.74 -20.72
CA ALA A 233 -3.50 6.82 -19.43
C ALA A 233 -3.52 5.48 -18.68
N ILE A 234 -4.67 4.80 -18.64
CA ILE A 234 -4.79 3.45 -18.05
C ILE A 234 -3.92 2.45 -18.81
N HIS A 235 -3.95 2.49 -20.15
CA HIS A 235 -3.10 1.61 -20.96
C HIS A 235 -1.61 1.79 -20.67
N GLN A 236 -1.13 3.04 -20.58
CA GLN A 236 0.25 3.31 -20.21
C GLN A 236 0.61 2.71 -18.83
N ALA A 237 -0.24 2.95 -17.84
CA ALA A 237 -0.02 2.43 -16.47
C ALA A 237 0.03 0.90 -16.45
N THR A 238 -0.89 0.22 -17.14
CA THR A 238 -0.93 -1.25 -17.20
C THR A 238 0.25 -1.85 -17.97
N CYS A 239 0.71 -1.21 -19.05
CA CYS A 239 1.91 -1.65 -19.77
C CYS A 239 3.15 -1.55 -18.89
N VAL A 240 3.33 -0.46 -18.16
CA VAL A 240 4.47 -0.25 -17.26
C VAL A 240 4.43 -1.26 -16.10
N LEU A 241 3.26 -1.47 -15.50
CA LEU A 241 3.11 -2.45 -14.43
C LEU A 241 3.37 -3.89 -14.94
N GLY A 242 2.82 -4.25 -16.09
CA GLY A 242 3.06 -5.55 -16.72
C GLY A 242 4.53 -5.80 -17.05
N TRP A 243 5.25 -4.77 -17.53
CA TRP A 243 6.69 -4.84 -17.70
C TRP A 243 7.41 -5.13 -16.36
N ALA A 244 7.05 -4.41 -15.30
CA ALA A 244 7.67 -4.60 -13.99
C ALA A 244 7.42 -6.01 -13.43
N ILE A 245 6.20 -6.51 -13.56
CA ILE A 245 5.84 -7.87 -13.16
C ILE A 245 6.66 -8.91 -13.93
N ALA A 246 6.84 -8.74 -15.24
CA ALA A 246 7.69 -9.63 -16.05
C ALA A 246 9.14 -9.64 -15.57
N GLN A 247 9.72 -8.48 -15.17
CA GLN A 247 11.06 -8.43 -14.59
C GLN A 247 11.12 -9.20 -13.25
N VAL A 248 10.13 -8.99 -12.39
CA VAL A 248 10.04 -9.71 -11.11
C VAL A 248 9.99 -11.23 -11.32
N ILE A 249 9.12 -11.71 -12.20
CA ILE A 249 9.02 -13.16 -12.52
C ILE A 249 10.37 -13.69 -13.02
N THR A 250 11.04 -12.94 -13.91
CA THR A 250 12.35 -13.33 -14.46
C THR A 250 13.42 -13.45 -13.38
N LEU A 251 13.42 -12.52 -12.40
CA LEU A 251 14.46 -12.45 -11.36
C LEU A 251 14.20 -13.40 -10.19
N THR A 252 12.94 -13.63 -9.83
CA THR A 252 12.57 -14.37 -8.62
C THR A 252 12.04 -15.77 -8.88
N ALA A 253 11.71 -16.11 -10.14
CA ALA A 253 10.99 -17.31 -10.52
C ALA A 253 9.72 -17.51 -9.65
N ALA A 254 8.96 -16.42 -9.45
CA ALA A 254 7.74 -16.46 -8.65
C ALA A 254 6.73 -17.45 -9.25
N ASP A 255 6.20 -18.35 -8.40
CA ASP A 255 5.14 -19.29 -8.79
C ASP A 255 3.81 -18.57 -9.02
N VAL A 256 3.59 -17.48 -8.25
CA VAL A 256 2.41 -16.63 -8.35
C VAL A 256 2.75 -15.18 -8.06
N VAL A 257 2.13 -14.28 -8.81
CA VAL A 257 2.07 -12.84 -8.51
C VAL A 257 0.64 -12.49 -8.12
N VAL A 258 0.48 -11.93 -6.93
CA VAL A 258 -0.81 -11.49 -6.38
C VAL A 258 -0.87 -9.96 -6.49
N ILE A 259 -1.98 -9.40 -7.01
CA ILE A 259 -2.19 -7.95 -7.21
C ILE A 259 -3.45 -7.53 -6.47
#